data_c66aa3c82d720c83be4db6d39469343c
#
_entry.id   c66aa3c82d720c83be4db6d39469343c
#
_cell.length_a   1.000
_cell.length_b   1.000
_cell.length_c   1.000
_cell.angle_alpha   90.00
_cell.angle_beta   90.00
_cell.angle_gamma   90.00
#
_symmetry.space_group_name_H-M   'P 1'
#
loop_
_entity.id
_entity.type
_entity.pdbx_description
1 polymer ?
#
loop_
_entity_poly.entity_id
_entity_poly.type
_entity_poly.pdbx_seq_one_letter_code
_entity_poly.pdbx_strand_id
1 'polypeptide(L)'
;MRKLILLLLISGSAWAQQTPVKKYGLQDFMMIEKVEDQDKYYNENKAQLAEKEDNSFRAELAVNWLAKGNLEKYNHYQAAQPKYNLIQFLNLTYALEKLFDEKKQYAAVARYTNEFLEQLKKGTLTDAVGRAHVLMDLNAAANAKLGNIEAAKAMIANSAGKKVASASDNGYFKDVKSNYLNRYAIVMSAAGEPKIAFDTLSKAFREADSNPYMVETFKDIYKQVRGSDKGFDQYLKSLQDEAYQKYYHKVEKMYVESPTLPLTGTMPHAKQPDKFLNTFLANKPLREITLNALDGKPVNLGDYNGKILVLDFWSTGCTPCVAAFAGFEKVVAEYKKSEFQLFVVNLFEPQAEVKVFAARKPVKLEILQDEENKAYAVTATPTKIIFDPMGNIRFFSSGYAGSTDREYYKLKAMVEITKHRNQ
;
A
#
# COMPACT_ATOMS: atom_id res chain seq x y z
N MET A 1 -41.32 10.46 83.77
CA MET A 1 -40.43 9.77 82.82
C MET A 1 -40.82 10.22 81.41
N ARG A 2 -40.16 11.20 80.86
CA ARG A 2 -40.39 11.71 79.48
C ARG A 2 -39.38 11.07 78.56
N LYS A 3 -39.80 10.29 77.59
CA LYS A 3 -38.95 9.73 76.50
C LYS A 3 -38.76 10.78 75.44
N LEU A 4 -37.51 11.20 75.22
CA LEU A 4 -37.09 12.03 74.11
C LEU A 4 -36.89 11.12 72.89
N ILE A 5 -37.62 11.36 71.81
CA ILE A 5 -37.39 10.72 70.52
C ILE A 5 -36.51 11.65 69.71
N LEU A 6 -35.28 11.19 69.41
CA LEU A 6 -34.33 11.89 68.55
C LEU A 6 -34.62 11.50 67.09
N LEU A 7 -35.08 12.44 66.29
CA LEU A 7 -35.25 12.26 64.83
C LEU A 7 -33.87 12.55 64.18
N LEU A 8 -33.23 11.52 63.65
CA LEU A 8 -32.08 11.63 62.78
C LEU A 8 -32.57 11.96 61.36
N LEU A 9 -32.37 13.21 60.94
CA LEU A 9 -32.50 13.63 59.56
C LEU A 9 -31.26 13.13 58.79
N ILE A 10 -31.43 12.06 58.00
CA ILE A 10 -30.42 11.62 57.03
C ILE A 10 -30.59 12.51 55.82
N SER A 11 -29.73 13.53 55.68
CA SER A 11 -29.57 14.29 54.44
C SER A 11 -28.84 13.41 53.42
N GLY A 12 -29.62 12.69 52.57
CA GLY A 12 -29.09 12.01 51.42
C GLY A 12 -28.59 13.02 50.39
N SER A 13 -27.28 13.29 50.40
CA SER A 13 -26.61 13.92 49.27
C SER A 13 -26.66 12.93 48.11
N ALA A 14 -27.59 13.16 47.20
CA ALA A 14 -27.60 12.51 45.89
C ALA A 14 -26.29 12.95 45.14
N TRP A 15 -25.28 12.14 45.23
CA TRP A 15 -24.18 12.21 44.30
C TRP A 15 -24.75 11.83 42.93
N ALA A 16 -25.07 12.84 42.11
CA ALA A 16 -25.31 12.64 40.70
C ALA A 16 -24.02 12.02 40.17
N GLN A 17 -24.04 10.70 39.88
CA GLN A 17 -23.04 10.07 39.08
C GLN A 17 -23.07 10.79 37.73
N GLN A 18 -22.13 11.72 37.55
CA GLN A 18 -21.84 12.25 36.23
C GLN A 18 -21.43 11.04 35.39
N THR A 19 -22.31 10.61 34.50
CA THR A 19 -21.94 9.68 33.43
C THR A 19 -20.68 10.23 32.80
N PRO A 20 -19.56 9.46 32.74
CA PRO A 20 -18.35 9.96 32.14
C PRO A 20 -18.68 10.42 30.72
N VAL A 21 -18.46 11.70 30.45
CA VAL A 21 -18.62 12.27 29.10
C VAL A 21 -17.74 11.44 28.19
N LYS A 22 -18.35 10.72 27.25
CA LYS A 22 -17.65 9.87 26.30
C LYS A 22 -16.65 10.77 25.56
N LYS A 23 -15.37 10.58 25.83
CA LYS A 23 -14.30 11.35 25.19
C LYS A 23 -14.20 10.86 23.74
N TYR A 24 -14.60 11.69 22.80
CA TYR A 24 -14.49 11.38 21.37
C TYR A 24 -13.02 11.50 20.95
N GLY A 25 -12.35 10.37 20.75
CA GLY A 25 -10.93 10.33 20.34
C GLY A 25 -10.76 10.02 18.86
N LEU A 26 -9.57 10.35 18.35
CA LEU A 26 -9.19 10.04 16.98
C LEU A 26 -9.27 8.53 16.69
N GLN A 27 -8.97 7.68 17.68
CA GLN A 27 -9.03 6.23 17.52
C GLN A 27 -10.47 5.74 17.23
N ASP A 28 -11.47 6.23 17.99
CA ASP A 28 -12.88 5.89 17.73
C ASP A 28 -13.29 6.32 16.32
N PHE A 29 -12.88 7.53 15.91
CA PHE A 29 -13.12 8.05 14.58
C PHE A 29 -12.45 7.19 13.49
N MET A 30 -11.22 6.74 13.73
CA MET A 30 -10.50 5.87 12.81
C MET A 30 -11.11 4.47 12.70
N MET A 31 -11.93 4.03 13.65
CA MET A 31 -12.67 2.78 13.59
C MET A 31 -13.97 2.84 12.75
N ILE A 32 -14.33 4.01 12.22
CA ILE A 32 -15.49 4.17 11.33
C ILE A 32 -15.07 3.83 9.90
N GLU A 33 -15.71 2.82 9.30
CA GLU A 33 -15.30 2.28 7.99
C GLU A 33 -15.55 3.25 6.83
N LYS A 34 -16.73 3.91 6.78
CA LYS A 34 -17.12 4.75 5.65
C LYS A 34 -16.84 6.22 5.93
N VAL A 35 -16.32 6.94 4.94
CA VAL A 35 -16.02 8.37 5.08
C VAL A 35 -17.30 9.20 5.29
N GLU A 36 -18.45 8.76 4.76
CA GLU A 36 -19.74 9.39 5.01
C GLU A 36 -20.12 9.34 6.48
N ASP A 37 -19.93 8.19 7.12
CA ASP A 37 -20.21 7.99 8.53
C ASP A 37 -19.17 8.72 9.41
N GLN A 38 -17.91 8.82 8.96
CA GLN A 38 -16.90 9.68 9.58
C GLN A 38 -17.28 11.17 9.52
N ASP A 39 -17.75 11.63 8.36
CA ASP A 39 -18.22 13.00 8.16
C ASP A 39 -19.41 13.32 9.08
N LYS A 40 -20.39 12.41 9.16
CA LYS A 40 -21.51 12.52 10.09
C LYS A 40 -21.06 12.56 11.55
N TYR A 41 -20.21 11.61 11.96
CA TYR A 41 -19.67 11.54 13.32
C TYR A 41 -18.93 12.85 13.69
N TYR A 42 -18.08 13.37 12.82
CA TYR A 42 -17.39 14.64 13.03
C TYR A 42 -18.38 15.79 13.23
N ASN A 43 -19.37 15.94 12.35
CA ASN A 43 -20.32 17.05 12.42
C ASN A 43 -21.22 17.00 13.68
N GLU A 44 -21.53 15.82 14.18
CA GLU A 44 -22.30 15.62 15.42
C GLU A 44 -21.47 15.92 16.69
N ASN A 45 -20.14 15.79 16.63
CA ASN A 45 -19.26 15.84 17.80
C ASN A 45 -18.27 17.00 17.81
N LYS A 46 -18.09 17.74 16.72
CA LYS A 46 -17.03 18.77 16.56
C LYS A 46 -17.05 19.85 17.65
N ALA A 47 -18.21 20.19 18.21
CA ALA A 47 -18.30 21.20 19.28
C ALA A 47 -17.66 20.75 20.61
N GLN A 48 -17.36 19.44 20.76
CA GLN A 48 -16.79 18.85 21.98
C GLN A 48 -15.30 18.48 21.79
N LEU A 49 -14.76 18.63 20.57
CA LEU A 49 -13.38 18.29 20.24
C LEU A 49 -12.43 19.39 20.74
N ALA A 50 -11.29 18.98 21.29
CA ALA A 50 -10.18 19.91 21.48
C ALA A 50 -9.59 20.32 20.10
N GLU A 51 -8.98 21.49 20.01
CA GLU A 51 -8.43 22.05 18.77
C GLU A 51 -7.53 21.05 18.00
N LYS A 52 -6.67 20.33 18.72
CA LYS A 52 -5.77 19.33 18.12
C LYS A 52 -6.53 18.14 17.54
N GLU A 53 -7.59 17.69 18.22
CA GLU A 53 -8.43 16.58 17.75
C GLU A 53 -9.26 17.02 16.55
N ASP A 54 -9.88 18.20 16.62
CA ASP A 54 -10.62 18.81 15.52
C ASP A 54 -9.78 18.95 14.24
N ASN A 55 -8.53 19.45 14.37
CA ASN A 55 -7.58 19.48 13.26
C ASN A 55 -7.32 18.08 12.68
N SER A 56 -7.08 17.08 13.54
CA SER A 56 -6.77 15.72 13.10
C SER A 56 -7.94 15.07 12.36
N PHE A 57 -9.17 15.30 12.81
CA PHE A 57 -10.38 14.78 12.16
C PHE A 57 -10.62 15.44 10.80
N ARG A 58 -10.45 16.77 10.71
CA ARG A 58 -10.53 17.50 9.44
C ARG A 58 -9.48 17.04 8.44
N ALA A 59 -8.24 16.85 8.89
CA ALA A 59 -7.17 16.33 8.03
C ALA A 59 -7.50 14.94 7.49
N GLU A 60 -8.02 14.04 8.33
CA GLU A 60 -8.41 12.69 7.92
C GLU A 60 -9.58 12.72 6.93
N LEU A 61 -10.61 13.53 7.20
CA LEU A 61 -11.75 13.71 6.29
C LEU A 61 -11.33 14.30 4.93
N ALA A 62 -10.43 15.30 4.92
CA ALA A 62 -9.88 15.84 3.68
C ALA A 62 -9.21 14.74 2.86
N VAL A 63 -8.31 13.95 3.47
CA VAL A 63 -7.61 12.86 2.78
C VAL A 63 -8.58 11.81 2.24
N ASN A 64 -9.54 11.37 3.06
CA ASN A 64 -10.48 10.30 2.69
C ASN A 64 -11.45 10.74 1.59
N TRP A 65 -11.95 11.97 1.63
CA TRP A 65 -12.78 12.52 0.57
C TRP A 65 -12.02 12.73 -0.75
N LEU A 66 -10.75 13.16 -0.67
CA LEU A 66 -9.89 13.25 -1.86
C LEU A 66 -9.65 11.86 -2.48
N ALA A 67 -9.34 10.85 -1.66
CA ALA A 67 -9.16 9.47 -2.12
C ALA A 67 -10.41 8.89 -2.77
N LYS A 68 -11.60 9.32 -2.33
CA LYS A 68 -12.89 8.98 -2.94
C LYS A 68 -13.17 9.75 -4.24
N GLY A 69 -12.47 10.88 -4.45
CA GLY A 69 -12.64 11.78 -5.62
C GLY A 69 -13.77 12.79 -5.44
N ASN A 70 -14.26 13.00 -4.22
CA ASN A 70 -15.26 14.05 -3.93
C ASN A 70 -14.53 15.37 -3.62
N LEU A 71 -14.34 16.17 -4.66
CA LEU A 71 -13.58 17.43 -4.56
C LEU A 71 -14.31 18.52 -3.78
N GLU A 72 -15.64 18.53 -3.75
CA GLU A 72 -16.43 19.48 -2.98
C GLU A 72 -16.17 19.27 -1.47
N LYS A 73 -16.33 18.05 -0.99
CA LYS A 73 -16.07 17.69 0.41
C LYS A 73 -14.61 17.87 0.78
N TYR A 74 -13.67 17.49 -0.09
CA TYR A 74 -12.26 17.76 0.10
C TYR A 74 -11.99 19.26 0.31
N ASN A 75 -12.48 20.11 -0.59
CA ASN A 75 -12.29 21.57 -0.52
C ASN A 75 -12.90 22.15 0.76
N HIS A 76 -14.07 21.64 1.21
CA HIS A 76 -14.69 22.05 2.46
C HIS A 76 -13.76 21.87 3.66
N TYR A 77 -13.15 20.67 3.80
CA TYR A 77 -12.24 20.38 4.91
C TYR A 77 -10.87 21.04 4.73
N GLN A 78 -10.37 21.14 3.51
CA GLN A 78 -9.11 21.80 3.18
C GLN A 78 -9.14 23.31 3.41
N ALA A 79 -10.28 23.96 3.29
CA ALA A 79 -10.44 25.42 3.51
C ALA A 79 -10.01 25.84 4.93
N ALA A 80 -10.12 24.96 5.92
CA ALA A 80 -9.64 25.18 7.26
C ALA A 80 -8.11 25.00 7.43
N GLN A 81 -7.38 24.70 6.34
CA GLN A 81 -5.93 24.46 6.31
C GLN A 81 -5.44 23.50 7.40
N PRO A 82 -5.97 22.26 7.45
CA PRO A 82 -5.61 21.32 8.49
C PRO A 82 -4.12 20.96 8.40
N LYS A 83 -3.48 20.80 9.57
CA LYS A 83 -2.10 20.31 9.65
C LYS A 83 -2.09 18.79 9.53
N TYR A 84 -1.46 18.29 8.49
CA TYR A 84 -1.33 16.85 8.25
C TYR A 84 -0.19 16.26 9.08
N ASN A 85 -0.45 15.16 9.77
CA ASN A 85 0.61 14.35 10.35
C ASN A 85 1.29 13.49 9.25
N LEU A 86 2.36 12.76 9.62
CA LEU A 86 3.16 11.94 8.70
C LEU A 86 2.30 10.97 7.87
N ILE A 87 1.40 10.22 8.53
CA ILE A 87 0.56 9.21 7.86
C ILE A 87 -0.51 9.88 6.98
N GLN A 88 -1.10 10.97 7.46
CA GLN A 88 -2.08 11.73 6.68
C GLN A 88 -1.44 12.36 5.44
N PHE A 89 -0.22 12.90 5.55
CA PHE A 89 0.48 13.45 4.40
C PHE A 89 0.85 12.36 3.38
N LEU A 90 1.31 11.19 3.84
CA LEU A 90 1.53 10.03 2.99
C LEU A 90 0.26 9.61 2.24
N ASN A 91 -0.85 9.45 2.97
CA ASN A 91 -2.14 9.08 2.37
C ASN A 91 -2.67 10.16 1.41
N LEU A 92 -2.43 11.44 1.70
CA LEU A 92 -2.75 12.56 0.81
C LEU A 92 -2.01 12.43 -0.53
N THR A 93 -0.72 12.09 -0.53
CA THR A 93 0.02 11.88 -1.78
C THR A 93 -0.53 10.70 -2.56
N TYR A 94 -0.92 9.59 -1.92
CA TYR A 94 -1.58 8.47 -2.60
C TYR A 94 -2.98 8.83 -3.14
N ALA A 95 -3.73 9.67 -2.43
CA ALA A 95 -5.02 10.16 -2.91
C ALA A 95 -4.87 11.03 -4.17
N LEU A 96 -3.83 11.88 -4.23
CA LEU A 96 -3.50 12.67 -5.42
C LEU A 96 -3.03 11.80 -6.59
N GLU A 97 -2.23 10.76 -6.34
CA GLU A 97 -1.86 9.76 -7.35
C GLU A 97 -3.11 9.09 -7.93
N LYS A 98 -4.02 8.63 -7.08
CA LYS A 98 -5.29 8.03 -7.51
C LYS A 98 -6.17 9.01 -8.30
N LEU A 99 -6.21 10.26 -7.89
CA LEU A 99 -6.96 11.32 -8.59
C LEU A 99 -6.40 11.54 -10.00
N PHE A 100 -5.07 11.48 -10.17
CA PHE A 100 -4.40 11.56 -11.46
C PHE A 100 -4.60 10.30 -12.30
N ASP A 101 -4.24 9.13 -11.75
CA ASP A 101 -4.12 7.89 -12.51
C ASP A 101 -5.48 7.26 -12.84
N GLU A 102 -6.43 7.26 -11.87
CA GLU A 102 -7.75 6.62 -12.04
C GLU A 102 -8.85 7.59 -12.44
N LYS A 103 -8.87 8.80 -11.82
CA LYS A 103 -9.97 9.76 -12.02
C LYS A 103 -9.71 10.73 -13.15
N LYS A 104 -8.48 10.83 -13.66
CA LYS A 104 -8.05 11.73 -14.74
C LYS A 104 -8.39 13.21 -14.46
N GLN A 105 -8.41 13.63 -13.19
CA GLN A 105 -8.77 14.96 -12.73
C GLN A 105 -7.56 15.91 -12.77
N TYR A 106 -6.96 16.07 -13.95
CA TYR A 106 -5.67 16.77 -14.12
C TYR A 106 -5.68 18.21 -13.61
N ALA A 107 -6.76 18.98 -13.88
CA ALA A 107 -6.85 20.36 -13.40
C ALA A 107 -6.85 20.46 -11.87
N ALA A 108 -7.57 19.56 -11.19
CA ALA A 108 -7.58 19.51 -9.73
C ALA A 108 -6.21 19.08 -9.18
N VAL A 109 -5.57 18.08 -9.79
CA VAL A 109 -4.23 17.63 -9.41
C VAL A 109 -3.21 18.76 -9.56
N ALA A 110 -3.19 19.48 -10.70
CA ALA A 110 -2.27 20.60 -10.92
C ALA A 110 -2.46 21.69 -9.86
N ARG A 111 -3.71 22.04 -9.54
CA ARG A 111 -4.03 23.04 -8.51
C ARG A 111 -3.57 22.59 -7.12
N TYR A 112 -3.99 21.42 -6.66
CA TYR A 112 -3.70 20.96 -5.29
C TYR A 112 -2.22 20.72 -5.06
N THR A 113 -1.53 20.11 -6.03
CA THR A 113 -0.09 19.91 -5.91
C THR A 113 0.67 21.22 -5.85
N ASN A 114 0.25 22.24 -6.64
CA ASN A 114 0.84 23.59 -6.57
C ASN A 114 0.61 24.22 -5.20
N GLU A 115 -0.61 24.15 -4.65
CA GLU A 115 -0.93 24.67 -3.31
C GLU A 115 -0.04 24.01 -2.23
N PHE A 116 0.16 22.68 -2.28
CA PHE A 116 1.03 21.98 -1.32
C PHE A 116 2.51 22.32 -1.51
N LEU A 117 2.98 22.45 -2.76
CA LEU A 117 4.37 22.85 -3.03
C LEU A 117 4.66 24.26 -2.51
N GLU A 118 3.71 25.21 -2.66
CA GLU A 118 3.83 26.54 -2.07
C GLU A 118 3.83 26.50 -0.53
N GLN A 119 3.03 25.65 0.10
CA GLN A 119 3.02 25.48 1.57
C GLN A 119 4.35 24.88 2.06
N LEU A 120 4.92 23.90 1.36
CA LEU A 120 6.24 23.35 1.65
C LEU A 120 7.32 24.44 1.54
N LYS A 121 7.28 25.25 0.49
CA LYS A 121 8.22 26.35 0.28
C LYS A 121 8.13 27.43 1.36
N LYS A 122 6.92 27.74 1.83
CA LYS A 122 6.67 28.69 2.93
C LYS A 122 6.94 28.10 4.32
N GLY A 123 7.21 26.80 4.43
CA GLY A 123 7.42 26.12 5.72
C GLY A 123 6.14 25.93 6.55
N THR A 124 4.94 26.15 5.97
CA THR A 124 3.65 25.92 6.65
C THR A 124 3.21 24.46 6.58
N LEU A 125 3.81 23.67 5.69
CA LEU A 125 3.68 22.22 5.57
C LEU A 125 5.09 21.60 5.68
N THR A 126 5.21 20.44 6.30
CA THR A 126 6.46 19.69 6.42
C THR A 126 6.38 18.38 5.66
N ASP A 127 7.35 18.10 4.81
CA ASP A 127 7.50 16.79 4.14
C ASP A 127 8.26 15.81 5.04
N ALA A 128 7.58 15.30 6.06
CA ALA A 128 8.17 14.36 7.03
C ALA A 128 8.46 12.97 6.44
N VAL A 129 7.92 12.65 5.25
CA VAL A 129 8.03 11.34 4.60
C VAL A 129 8.87 11.36 3.32
N GLY A 130 9.42 12.51 2.92
CA GLY A 130 10.26 12.64 1.73
C GLY A 130 9.49 12.51 0.40
N ARG A 131 8.20 12.91 0.36
CA ARG A 131 7.33 12.74 -0.82
C ARG A 131 7.05 14.03 -1.60
N ALA A 132 7.76 15.12 -1.31
CA ALA A 132 7.61 16.38 -2.09
C ALA A 132 7.86 16.16 -3.59
N HIS A 133 8.77 15.24 -3.96
CA HIS A 133 9.03 14.87 -5.35
C HIS A 133 7.76 14.30 -6.04
N VAL A 134 6.90 13.58 -5.33
CA VAL A 134 5.64 13.04 -5.90
C VAL A 134 4.68 14.17 -6.27
N LEU A 135 4.60 15.23 -5.43
CA LEU A 135 3.80 16.40 -5.75
C LEU A 135 4.33 17.12 -6.99
N MET A 136 5.67 17.22 -7.14
CA MET A 136 6.31 17.83 -8.33
C MET A 136 6.05 16.98 -9.59
N ASP A 137 6.21 15.67 -9.51
CA ASP A 137 6.00 14.75 -10.64
C ASP A 137 4.53 14.77 -11.11
N LEU A 138 3.59 14.76 -10.15
CA LEU A 138 2.16 14.88 -10.43
C LEU A 138 1.79 16.23 -11.05
N ASN A 139 2.34 17.33 -10.50
CA ASN A 139 2.13 18.67 -11.04
C ASN A 139 2.62 18.76 -12.49
N ALA A 140 3.84 18.26 -12.75
CA ALA A 140 4.42 18.24 -14.08
C ALA A 140 3.54 17.46 -15.08
N ALA A 141 3.17 16.23 -14.74
CA ALA A 141 2.37 15.40 -15.62
C ALA A 141 0.95 15.96 -15.83
N ALA A 142 0.34 16.54 -14.79
CA ALA A 142 -0.96 17.20 -14.90
C ALA A 142 -0.91 18.43 -15.81
N ASN A 143 0.11 19.28 -15.67
CA ASN A 143 0.34 20.42 -16.57
C ASN A 143 0.59 19.98 -18.01
N ALA A 144 1.34 18.90 -18.24
CA ALA A 144 1.54 18.33 -19.57
C ALA A 144 0.20 17.88 -20.21
N LYS A 145 -0.67 17.19 -19.43
CA LYS A 145 -2.01 16.79 -19.89
C LYS A 145 -2.94 17.99 -20.16
N LEU A 146 -2.69 19.14 -19.55
CA LEU A 146 -3.44 20.40 -19.76
C LEU A 146 -2.85 21.29 -20.87
N GLY A 147 -1.73 20.90 -21.49
CA GLY A 147 -1.06 21.67 -22.54
C GLY A 147 -0.09 22.75 -22.02
N ASN A 148 0.16 22.83 -20.72
CA ASN A 148 1.10 23.78 -20.09
C ASN A 148 2.54 23.22 -20.14
N ILE A 149 3.08 23.05 -21.35
CA ILE A 149 4.29 22.27 -21.63
C ILE A 149 5.53 22.82 -20.93
N GLU A 150 5.77 24.15 -21.00
CA GLU A 150 6.96 24.74 -20.39
C GLU A 150 6.97 24.62 -18.86
N ALA A 151 5.80 24.81 -18.22
CA ALA A 151 5.67 24.58 -16.78
C ALA A 151 5.92 23.11 -16.41
N ALA A 152 5.40 22.18 -17.22
CA ALA A 152 5.61 20.75 -17.03
C ALA A 152 7.09 20.35 -17.12
N LYS A 153 7.81 20.84 -18.16
CA LYS A 153 9.24 20.60 -18.34
C LYS A 153 10.07 21.15 -17.19
N ALA A 154 9.82 22.39 -16.79
CA ALA A 154 10.53 23.03 -15.68
C ALA A 154 10.30 22.25 -14.36
N MET A 155 9.07 21.81 -14.09
CA MET A 155 8.72 21.09 -12.87
C MET A 155 9.36 19.71 -12.82
N ILE A 156 9.30 18.90 -13.90
CA ILE A 156 9.89 17.55 -13.93
C ILE A 156 11.42 17.60 -13.87
N ALA A 157 12.05 18.62 -14.46
CA ALA A 157 13.51 18.82 -14.41
C ALA A 157 14.00 19.16 -12.98
N ASN A 158 13.18 19.89 -12.22
CA ASN A 158 13.47 20.25 -10.82
C ASN A 158 13.07 19.17 -9.82
N SER A 159 12.33 18.14 -10.25
CA SER A 159 11.93 17.05 -9.37
C SER A 159 13.11 16.19 -8.94
N ALA A 160 13.13 15.80 -7.68
CA ALA A 160 14.04 14.79 -7.15
C ALA A 160 13.62 13.35 -7.52
N GLY A 161 12.50 13.17 -8.24
CA GLY A 161 11.91 11.86 -8.53
C GLY A 161 12.88 10.88 -9.17
N LYS A 162 13.72 11.33 -10.12
CA LYS A 162 14.77 10.50 -10.73
C LYS A 162 15.79 10.00 -9.69
N LYS A 163 16.20 10.85 -8.77
CA LYS A 163 17.16 10.51 -7.70
C LYS A 163 16.55 9.53 -6.72
N VAL A 164 15.31 9.82 -6.27
CA VAL A 164 14.58 8.95 -5.35
C VAL A 164 14.26 7.61 -6.00
N ALA A 165 13.82 7.61 -7.27
CA ALA A 165 13.55 6.40 -8.03
C ALA A 165 14.78 5.52 -8.28
N SER A 166 15.99 6.06 -8.18
CA SER A 166 17.25 5.32 -8.28
C SER A 166 17.81 4.85 -6.94
N ALA A 167 17.26 5.35 -5.81
CA ALA A 167 17.71 5.04 -4.46
C ALA A 167 17.15 3.70 -3.94
N SER A 168 17.69 3.23 -2.80
CA SER A 168 17.21 2.04 -2.10
C SER A 168 15.77 2.16 -1.59
N ASP A 169 15.23 3.38 -1.50
CA ASP A 169 13.86 3.68 -1.04
C ASP A 169 12.75 3.16 -1.96
N ASN A 170 13.10 2.68 -3.16
CA ASN A 170 12.19 1.98 -4.07
C ASN A 170 11.50 0.76 -3.45
N GLY A 171 12.08 0.18 -2.40
CA GLY A 171 11.50 -0.94 -1.67
C GLY A 171 10.56 -0.55 -0.52
N TYR A 172 10.27 0.75 -0.30
CA TYR A 172 9.43 1.19 0.81
C TYR A 172 8.06 1.69 0.36
N PHE A 173 8.01 2.58 -0.64
CA PHE A 173 6.75 3.12 -1.15
C PHE A 173 6.34 2.44 -2.46
N LYS A 174 5.01 2.31 -2.65
CA LYS A 174 4.45 1.65 -3.82
C LYS A 174 4.83 2.36 -5.12
N ASP A 175 5.40 1.61 -6.07
CA ASP A 175 5.61 2.00 -7.46
C ASP A 175 6.38 3.33 -7.68
N VAL A 176 7.27 3.73 -6.75
CA VAL A 176 7.98 5.02 -6.81
C VAL A 176 8.65 5.25 -8.16
N LYS A 177 9.47 4.29 -8.62
CA LYS A 177 10.19 4.39 -9.89
C LYS A 177 9.25 4.33 -11.08
N SER A 178 8.28 3.42 -11.06
CA SER A 178 7.30 3.25 -12.14
C SER A 178 6.48 4.52 -12.33
N ASN A 179 5.98 5.10 -11.23
CA ASN A 179 5.19 6.32 -11.26
C ASN A 179 6.00 7.51 -11.78
N TYR A 180 7.25 7.67 -11.34
CA TYR A 180 8.14 8.71 -11.89
C TYR A 180 8.35 8.53 -13.40
N LEU A 181 8.70 7.29 -13.85
CA LEU A 181 8.96 7.02 -15.27
C LEU A 181 7.71 7.27 -16.14
N ASN A 182 6.52 6.93 -15.63
CA ASN A 182 5.26 7.22 -16.33
C ASN A 182 5.05 8.73 -16.49
N ARG A 183 5.19 9.50 -15.42
CA ARG A 183 5.00 10.96 -15.42
C ARG A 183 6.05 11.67 -16.27
N TYR A 184 7.30 11.22 -16.21
CA TYR A 184 8.37 11.70 -17.08
C TYR A 184 8.04 11.47 -18.57
N ALA A 185 7.58 10.26 -18.92
CA ALA A 185 7.20 9.93 -20.28
C ALA A 185 6.01 10.76 -20.79
N ILE A 186 5.00 11.03 -19.93
CA ILE A 186 3.89 11.93 -20.25
C ILE A 186 4.42 13.33 -20.60
N VAL A 187 5.32 13.89 -19.79
CA VAL A 187 5.91 15.22 -20.03
C VAL A 187 6.72 15.25 -21.32
N MET A 188 7.60 14.26 -21.54
CA MET A 188 8.44 14.19 -22.75
C MET A 188 7.58 14.04 -24.02
N SER A 189 6.57 13.19 -24.00
CA SER A 189 5.64 13.02 -25.12
C SER A 189 4.92 14.32 -25.45
N ALA A 190 4.40 15.02 -24.44
CA ALA A 190 3.72 16.31 -24.62
C ALA A 190 4.67 17.44 -25.08
N ALA A 191 5.96 17.34 -24.73
CA ALA A 191 7.01 18.28 -25.15
C ALA A 191 7.52 18.04 -26.60
N GLY A 192 6.94 17.10 -27.34
CA GLY A 192 7.36 16.78 -28.71
C GLY A 192 8.51 15.80 -28.80
N GLU A 193 8.85 15.12 -27.70
CA GLU A 193 9.92 14.13 -27.57
C GLU A 193 9.38 12.69 -27.40
N PRO A 194 8.43 12.21 -28.27
CA PRO A 194 7.77 10.93 -28.08
C PRO A 194 8.74 9.74 -28.14
N LYS A 195 9.88 9.87 -28.84
CA LYS A 195 10.92 8.83 -28.89
C LYS A 195 11.58 8.62 -27.53
N ILE A 196 11.91 9.70 -26.80
CA ILE A 196 12.47 9.62 -25.44
C ILE A 196 11.47 8.95 -24.51
N ALA A 197 10.19 9.32 -24.60
CA ALA A 197 9.11 8.72 -23.83
C ALA A 197 8.95 7.22 -24.15
N PHE A 198 8.98 6.85 -25.42
CA PHE A 198 8.91 5.47 -25.88
C PHE A 198 10.06 4.60 -25.35
N ASP A 199 11.30 5.07 -25.49
CA ASP A 199 12.50 4.37 -25.02
C ASP A 199 12.48 4.21 -23.49
N THR A 200 12.00 5.24 -22.76
CA THR A 200 11.84 5.22 -21.29
C THR A 200 10.85 4.14 -20.87
N LEU A 201 9.65 4.09 -21.45
CA LEU A 201 8.64 3.11 -21.07
C LEU A 201 8.99 1.70 -21.56
N SER A 202 9.57 1.55 -22.75
CA SER A 202 10.07 0.24 -23.23
C SER A 202 11.07 -0.36 -22.25
N LYS A 203 12.01 0.45 -21.75
CA LYS A 203 12.97 0.02 -20.73
C LYS A 203 12.27 -0.32 -19.42
N ALA A 204 11.32 0.51 -18.99
CA ALA A 204 10.59 0.28 -17.74
C ALA A 204 9.87 -1.08 -17.74
N PHE A 205 9.14 -1.41 -18.80
CA PHE A 205 8.46 -2.70 -18.92
C PHE A 205 9.43 -3.87 -19.02
N ARG A 206 10.54 -3.73 -19.76
CA ARG A 206 11.59 -4.77 -19.89
C ARG A 206 12.28 -5.09 -18.57
N GLU A 207 12.32 -4.13 -17.63
CA GLU A 207 12.96 -4.27 -16.33
C GLU A 207 11.94 -4.49 -15.19
N ALA A 208 10.67 -4.64 -15.55
CA ALA A 208 9.55 -4.71 -14.60
C ALA A 208 9.44 -3.48 -13.67
N ASP A 209 10.04 -2.34 -14.02
CA ASP A 209 9.82 -1.05 -13.38
C ASP A 209 8.50 -0.43 -13.88
N SER A 210 7.43 -1.22 -13.87
CA SER A 210 6.14 -0.88 -14.45
C SER A 210 4.99 -1.22 -13.51
N ASN A 211 3.83 -0.65 -13.82
CA ASN A 211 2.56 -0.90 -13.17
C ASN A 211 1.41 -0.76 -14.19
N PRO A 212 0.18 -1.16 -13.85
CA PRO A 212 -0.95 -1.14 -14.78
C PRO A 212 -1.29 0.24 -15.38
N TYR A 213 -1.03 1.34 -14.65
CA TYR A 213 -1.34 2.70 -15.11
C TYR A 213 -0.45 3.16 -16.27
N MET A 214 0.72 2.54 -16.44
CA MET A 214 1.66 2.88 -17.51
C MET A 214 1.22 2.36 -18.89
N VAL A 215 0.35 1.35 -18.95
CA VAL A 215 -0.04 0.68 -20.20
C VAL A 215 -0.74 1.64 -21.16
N GLU A 216 -1.71 2.42 -20.67
CA GLU A 216 -2.43 3.41 -21.48
C GLU A 216 -1.48 4.50 -22.02
N THR A 217 -0.63 5.05 -21.15
CA THR A 217 0.39 6.03 -21.56
C THR A 217 1.32 5.46 -22.62
N PHE A 218 1.75 4.22 -22.45
CA PHE A 218 2.66 3.58 -23.40
C PHE A 218 2.00 3.32 -24.75
N LYS A 219 0.72 2.94 -24.75
CA LYS A 219 -0.05 2.74 -25.99
C LYS A 219 -0.17 4.05 -26.78
N ASP A 220 -0.46 5.15 -26.10
CA ASP A 220 -0.55 6.47 -26.73
C ASP A 220 0.79 6.90 -27.35
N ILE A 221 1.88 6.71 -26.61
CA ILE A 221 3.24 7.03 -27.09
C ILE A 221 3.67 6.10 -28.22
N TYR A 222 3.35 4.81 -28.14
CA TYR A 222 3.60 3.85 -29.23
C TYR A 222 2.91 4.30 -30.53
N LYS A 223 1.63 4.73 -30.44
CA LYS A 223 0.88 5.27 -31.57
C LYS A 223 1.53 6.52 -32.16
N GLN A 224 2.05 7.42 -31.33
CA GLN A 224 2.75 8.62 -31.80
C GLN A 224 4.04 8.26 -32.56
N VAL A 225 4.80 7.30 -32.06
CA VAL A 225 6.08 6.91 -32.67
C VAL A 225 5.92 6.01 -33.90
N ARG A 226 4.89 5.15 -33.92
CA ARG A 226 4.66 4.14 -34.98
C ARG A 226 3.56 4.53 -35.97
N GLY A 227 2.84 5.63 -35.74
CA GLY A 227 1.71 6.08 -36.56
C GLY A 227 0.40 5.34 -36.32
N SER A 228 0.41 4.21 -35.61
CA SER A 228 -0.78 3.44 -35.23
C SER A 228 -0.52 2.63 -33.96
N ASP A 229 -1.58 2.11 -33.34
CA ASP A 229 -1.48 1.18 -32.19
C ASP A 229 -1.39 -0.29 -32.62
N LYS A 230 -1.39 -0.56 -33.93
CA LYS A 230 -1.28 -1.94 -34.46
C LYS A 230 0.03 -2.59 -33.99
N GLY A 231 -0.08 -3.75 -33.37
CA GLY A 231 1.06 -4.51 -32.83
C GLY A 231 1.51 -4.07 -31.44
N PHE A 232 0.84 -3.09 -30.79
CA PHE A 232 1.18 -2.65 -29.45
C PHE A 232 1.13 -3.79 -28.41
N ASP A 233 0.03 -4.55 -28.40
CA ASP A 233 -0.16 -5.63 -27.41
C ASP A 233 0.92 -6.71 -27.54
N GLN A 234 1.30 -7.07 -28.79
CA GLN A 234 2.39 -8.01 -29.02
C GLN A 234 3.74 -7.45 -28.58
N TYR A 235 4.00 -6.17 -28.84
CA TYR A 235 5.22 -5.51 -28.41
C TYR A 235 5.31 -5.43 -26.87
N LEU A 236 4.22 -4.98 -26.22
CA LEU A 236 4.14 -4.94 -24.76
C LEU A 236 4.38 -6.32 -24.14
N LYS A 237 3.72 -7.34 -24.71
CA LYS A 237 3.90 -8.72 -24.25
C LYS A 237 5.35 -9.18 -24.38
N SER A 238 6.06 -8.85 -25.47
CA SER A 238 7.47 -9.22 -25.61
C SER A 238 8.36 -8.62 -24.52
N LEU A 239 8.12 -7.36 -24.14
CA LEU A 239 8.84 -6.72 -23.04
C LEU A 239 8.54 -7.35 -21.68
N GLN A 240 7.29 -7.72 -21.47
CA GLN A 240 6.84 -8.40 -20.25
C GLN A 240 7.40 -9.81 -20.13
N ASP A 241 7.46 -10.55 -21.26
CA ASP A 241 8.08 -11.88 -21.31
C ASP A 241 9.59 -11.80 -21.02
N GLU A 242 10.31 -10.81 -21.59
CA GLU A 242 11.73 -10.56 -21.24
C GLU A 242 11.91 -10.27 -19.73
N ALA A 243 11.05 -9.42 -19.15
CA ALA A 243 11.07 -9.11 -17.72
C ALA A 243 10.83 -10.37 -16.87
N TYR A 244 9.81 -11.16 -17.22
CA TYR A 244 9.50 -12.41 -16.52
C TYR A 244 10.67 -13.41 -16.55
N GLN A 245 11.31 -13.62 -17.71
CA GLN A 245 12.45 -14.53 -17.83
C GLN A 245 13.62 -14.11 -16.91
N LYS A 246 13.91 -12.80 -16.83
CA LYS A 246 14.94 -12.28 -15.89
C LYS A 246 14.60 -12.63 -14.44
N TYR A 247 13.33 -12.47 -14.05
CA TYR A 247 12.88 -12.81 -12.70
C TYR A 247 12.91 -14.32 -12.45
N TYR A 248 12.48 -15.14 -13.41
CA TYR A 248 12.52 -16.60 -13.33
C TYR A 248 13.94 -17.09 -12.99
N HIS A 249 14.93 -16.69 -13.79
CA HIS A 249 16.35 -17.08 -13.55
C HIS A 249 16.93 -16.57 -12.22
N LYS A 250 16.50 -15.39 -11.77
CA LYS A 250 16.91 -14.84 -10.48
C LYS A 250 16.31 -15.64 -9.32
N VAL A 251 15.03 -15.95 -9.40
CA VAL A 251 14.25 -16.62 -8.37
C VAL A 251 14.61 -18.11 -8.27
N GLU A 252 14.91 -18.77 -9.39
CA GLU A 252 15.30 -20.19 -9.44
C GLU A 252 16.45 -20.51 -8.47
N LYS A 253 17.40 -19.58 -8.30
CA LYS A 253 18.53 -19.72 -7.38
C LYS A 253 18.15 -19.63 -5.90
N MET A 254 16.92 -19.23 -5.60
CA MET A 254 16.41 -19.11 -4.23
C MET A 254 15.63 -20.34 -3.76
N TYR A 255 15.50 -21.35 -4.63
CA TYR A 255 14.73 -22.57 -4.32
C TYR A 255 15.39 -23.36 -3.20
N VAL A 256 14.60 -23.78 -2.21
CA VAL A 256 15.04 -24.63 -1.08
C VAL A 256 14.88 -26.08 -1.48
N GLU A 257 15.99 -26.73 -1.82
CA GLU A 257 16.01 -28.12 -2.30
C GLU A 257 15.64 -29.12 -1.19
N SER A 258 16.25 -28.96 -0.02
CA SER A 258 16.12 -29.91 1.12
C SER A 258 15.60 -29.18 2.37
N PRO A 259 14.29 -28.88 2.44
CA PRO A 259 13.72 -28.19 3.58
C PRO A 259 13.61 -29.13 4.76
N THR A 260 14.38 -28.89 5.81
CA THR A 260 14.31 -29.58 7.08
C THR A 260 13.90 -28.63 8.18
N LEU A 261 13.00 -29.05 9.06
CA LEU A 261 12.63 -28.25 10.21
C LEU A 261 13.57 -28.54 11.39
N PRO A 262 13.93 -27.55 12.22
CA PRO A 262 13.53 -26.13 12.08
C PRO A 262 14.27 -25.41 10.94
N LEU A 263 13.53 -24.53 10.21
CA LEU A 263 14.07 -23.67 9.17
C LEU A 263 13.95 -22.21 9.58
N THR A 264 15.09 -21.49 9.56
CA THR A 264 15.13 -20.04 9.81
C THR A 264 15.24 -19.30 8.49
N GLY A 265 14.30 -18.38 8.24
CA GLY A 265 14.39 -17.44 7.13
C GLY A 265 15.40 -16.35 7.43
N THR A 266 16.14 -15.89 6.41
CA THR A 266 17.14 -14.84 6.57
C THR A 266 17.05 -13.79 5.48
N MET A 267 17.51 -12.57 5.79
CA MET A 267 17.72 -11.49 4.83
C MET A 267 19.03 -10.75 5.11
N PRO A 268 19.71 -10.19 4.10
CA PRO A 268 20.88 -9.36 4.33
C PRO A 268 20.54 -8.12 5.19
N HIS A 269 21.43 -7.78 6.10
CA HIS A 269 21.31 -6.56 6.89
C HIS A 269 21.55 -5.32 6.00
N ALA A 270 20.62 -4.34 6.04
CA ALA A 270 20.62 -3.18 5.11
C ALA A 270 21.93 -2.37 5.11
N LYS A 271 22.59 -2.23 6.27
CA LYS A 271 23.84 -1.47 6.42
C LYS A 271 25.12 -2.31 6.48
N GLN A 272 24.99 -3.62 6.57
CA GLN A 272 26.10 -4.58 6.72
C GLN A 272 25.77 -5.82 5.88
N PRO A 273 25.94 -5.78 4.53
CA PRO A 273 25.46 -6.83 3.62
C PRO A 273 26.01 -8.24 3.90
N ASP A 274 27.13 -8.32 4.56
CA ASP A 274 27.76 -9.58 4.96
C ASP A 274 27.10 -10.22 6.20
N LYS A 275 26.23 -9.48 6.89
CA LYS A 275 25.45 -9.99 8.02
C LYS A 275 24.02 -10.28 7.58
N PHE A 276 23.47 -11.35 8.15
CA PHE A 276 22.10 -11.75 7.90
C PHE A 276 21.24 -11.54 9.17
N LEU A 277 20.00 -11.10 8.95
CA LEU A 277 18.97 -11.03 9.97
C LEU A 277 18.03 -12.20 9.80
N ASN A 278 17.63 -12.82 10.91
CA ASN A 278 16.55 -13.80 10.90
C ASN A 278 15.22 -13.09 10.66
N THR A 279 14.37 -13.66 9.82
CA THR A 279 13.08 -13.05 9.45
C THR A 279 11.89 -13.86 9.92
N PHE A 280 12.05 -15.18 10.10
CA PHE A 280 11.06 -16.08 10.68
C PHE A 280 11.73 -17.37 11.17
N LEU A 281 10.98 -18.14 11.96
CA LEU A 281 11.34 -19.49 12.39
C LEU A 281 10.18 -20.46 12.13
N ALA A 282 10.36 -21.39 11.20
CA ALA A 282 9.45 -22.52 10.99
C ALA A 282 9.96 -23.73 11.80
N ASN A 283 9.29 -24.07 12.87
CA ASN A 283 9.65 -25.16 13.76
C ASN A 283 8.57 -26.26 13.87
N LYS A 284 7.44 -26.09 13.18
CA LYS A 284 6.32 -27.01 13.11
C LYS A 284 5.92 -27.28 11.67
N PRO A 285 5.44 -28.49 11.36
CA PRO A 285 4.87 -28.80 10.06
C PRO A 285 3.65 -27.91 9.75
N LEU A 286 3.43 -27.59 8.48
CA LEU A 286 2.32 -26.75 8.02
C LEU A 286 0.95 -27.25 8.54
N ARG A 287 0.74 -28.57 8.57
CA ARG A 287 -0.50 -29.21 9.04
C ARG A 287 -0.83 -28.97 10.53
N GLU A 288 0.14 -28.53 11.32
CA GLU A 288 -0.04 -28.20 12.75
C GLU A 288 -0.35 -26.72 12.99
N ILE A 289 -0.41 -25.91 11.93
CA ILE A 289 -0.66 -24.49 12.01
C ILE A 289 -2.13 -24.20 11.74
N THR A 290 -2.78 -23.55 12.70
CA THR A 290 -4.14 -23.00 12.55
C THR A 290 -4.09 -21.51 12.81
N LEU A 291 -4.64 -20.73 11.87
CA LEU A 291 -4.78 -19.28 11.93
C LEU A 291 -6.27 -18.90 11.93
N ASN A 292 -6.59 -17.67 12.27
CA ASN A 292 -7.97 -17.19 12.23
C ASN A 292 -8.22 -16.42 10.96
N ALA A 293 -9.33 -16.70 10.26
CA ALA A 293 -9.84 -15.84 9.23
C ALA A 293 -10.37 -14.52 9.82
N LEU A 294 -10.55 -13.50 8.97
CA LEU A 294 -11.01 -12.19 9.43
C LEU A 294 -12.44 -12.21 10.02
N ASP A 295 -13.25 -13.25 9.75
CA ASP A 295 -14.56 -13.48 10.39
C ASP A 295 -14.43 -14.25 11.74
N GLY A 296 -13.21 -14.60 12.15
CA GLY A 296 -12.90 -15.33 13.40
C GLY A 296 -12.92 -16.84 13.26
N LYS A 297 -13.23 -17.40 12.09
CA LYS A 297 -13.20 -18.84 11.90
C LYS A 297 -11.77 -19.38 11.85
N PRO A 298 -11.49 -20.51 12.51
CA PRO A 298 -10.19 -21.16 12.39
C PRO A 298 -9.98 -21.74 10.99
N VAL A 299 -8.78 -21.57 10.47
CA VAL A 299 -8.31 -22.10 9.18
C VAL A 299 -7.09 -22.96 9.46
N ASN A 300 -7.19 -24.26 9.31
CA ASN A 300 -6.06 -25.17 9.39
C ASN A 300 -5.29 -25.12 8.07
N LEU A 301 -3.99 -24.81 8.11
CA LEU A 301 -3.18 -24.72 6.90
C LEU A 301 -2.95 -26.09 6.24
N GLY A 302 -3.09 -27.18 7.00
CA GLY A 302 -3.06 -28.54 6.47
C GLY A 302 -4.19 -28.87 5.47
N ASP A 303 -5.31 -28.15 5.52
CA ASP A 303 -6.43 -28.31 4.57
C ASP A 303 -6.06 -27.87 3.14
N TYR A 304 -4.91 -27.20 2.98
CA TYR A 304 -4.37 -26.75 1.69
C TYR A 304 -3.32 -27.72 1.12
N ASN A 305 -3.12 -28.90 1.72
CA ASN A 305 -2.30 -29.94 1.13
C ASN A 305 -2.81 -30.28 -0.30
N GLY A 306 -1.90 -30.55 -1.22
CA GLY A 306 -2.19 -30.74 -2.62
C GLY A 306 -2.21 -29.43 -3.44
N LYS A 307 -2.03 -28.28 -2.82
CA LYS A 307 -1.92 -26.98 -3.47
C LYS A 307 -0.58 -26.31 -3.17
N ILE A 308 -0.15 -25.41 -4.04
CA ILE A 308 0.90 -24.47 -3.71
C ILE A 308 0.28 -23.41 -2.79
N LEU A 309 0.82 -23.27 -1.58
CA LEU A 309 0.34 -22.31 -0.58
C LEU A 309 1.36 -21.18 -0.40
N VAL A 310 0.87 -19.93 -0.38
CA VAL A 310 1.69 -18.76 -0.06
C VAL A 310 1.13 -18.08 1.19
N LEU A 311 2.02 -17.79 2.14
CA LEU A 311 1.74 -16.95 3.29
C LEU A 311 2.60 -15.68 3.17
N ASP A 312 1.98 -14.50 3.17
CA ASP A 312 2.68 -13.21 3.22
C ASP A 312 2.31 -12.47 4.50
N PHE A 313 3.28 -12.21 5.36
CA PHE A 313 3.09 -11.63 6.68
C PHE A 313 3.17 -10.11 6.63
N TRP A 314 2.17 -9.42 7.21
CA TRP A 314 1.99 -7.99 7.10
C TRP A 314 1.35 -7.35 8.34
N SER A 315 1.34 -6.00 8.37
CA SER A 315 0.52 -5.20 9.29
C SER A 315 -0.06 -3.98 8.56
N THR A 316 -1.08 -3.35 9.12
CA THR A 316 -1.75 -2.18 8.50
C THR A 316 -0.82 -0.97 8.36
N GLY A 317 0.15 -0.85 9.28
CA GLY A 317 1.20 0.17 9.25
C GLY A 317 2.38 -0.15 8.33
N CYS A 318 2.46 -1.36 7.78
CA CYS A 318 3.56 -1.78 6.92
C CYS A 318 3.33 -1.30 5.46
N THR A 319 3.79 -0.11 5.14
CA THR A 319 3.66 0.48 3.78
C THR A 319 4.16 -0.45 2.66
N PRO A 320 5.35 -1.07 2.73
CA PRO A 320 5.82 -1.97 1.69
C PRO A 320 5.00 -3.27 1.57
N CYS A 321 4.37 -3.72 2.68
CA CYS A 321 3.49 -4.89 2.64
C CYS A 321 2.24 -4.60 1.78
N VAL A 322 1.57 -3.49 2.08
CA VAL A 322 0.36 -3.06 1.34
C VAL A 322 0.70 -2.76 -0.13
N ALA A 323 1.91 -2.24 -0.40
CA ALA A 323 2.39 -2.02 -1.76
C ALA A 323 2.49 -3.32 -2.58
N ALA A 324 2.83 -4.44 -1.96
CA ALA A 324 2.98 -5.74 -2.62
C ALA A 324 1.64 -6.37 -3.07
N PHE A 325 0.53 -6.03 -2.41
CA PHE A 325 -0.77 -6.68 -2.64
C PHE A 325 -1.23 -6.63 -4.09
N ALA A 326 -1.03 -5.51 -4.78
CA ALA A 326 -1.40 -5.39 -6.20
C ALA A 326 -0.69 -6.41 -7.11
N GLY A 327 0.58 -6.73 -6.80
CA GLY A 327 1.32 -7.80 -7.48
C GLY A 327 0.76 -9.20 -7.17
N PHE A 328 0.39 -9.43 -5.90
CA PHE A 328 -0.20 -10.71 -5.48
C PHE A 328 -1.59 -10.94 -6.08
N GLU A 329 -2.43 -9.90 -6.13
CA GLU A 329 -3.75 -9.98 -6.77
C GLU A 329 -3.66 -10.40 -8.24
N LYS A 330 -2.63 -9.93 -8.97
CA LYS A 330 -2.37 -10.38 -10.35
C LYS A 330 -2.03 -11.87 -10.40
N VAL A 331 -1.19 -12.37 -9.48
CA VAL A 331 -0.86 -13.80 -9.41
C VAL A 331 -2.08 -14.64 -9.07
N VAL A 332 -2.84 -14.27 -8.03
CA VAL A 332 -4.06 -14.99 -7.62
C VAL A 332 -5.07 -15.11 -8.78
N ALA A 333 -5.17 -14.08 -9.62
CA ALA A 333 -6.08 -14.08 -10.77
C ALA A 333 -5.69 -15.07 -11.89
N GLU A 334 -4.44 -15.55 -11.94
CA GLU A 334 -3.96 -16.45 -12.98
C GLU A 334 -4.13 -17.94 -12.66
N TYR A 335 -4.27 -18.29 -11.37
CA TYR A 335 -4.30 -19.69 -10.93
C TYR A 335 -5.67 -20.12 -10.43
N LYS A 336 -5.98 -21.40 -10.64
CA LYS A 336 -7.20 -22.01 -10.08
C LYS A 336 -7.05 -22.22 -8.58
N LYS A 337 -8.13 -22.00 -7.83
CA LYS A 337 -8.18 -22.26 -6.39
C LYS A 337 -7.91 -23.72 -5.99
N SER A 338 -8.03 -24.67 -6.93
CA SER A 338 -7.68 -26.07 -6.73
C SER A 338 -6.17 -26.32 -6.72
N GLU A 339 -5.35 -25.43 -7.31
CA GLU A 339 -3.91 -25.61 -7.49
C GLU A 339 -3.08 -24.65 -6.62
N PHE A 340 -3.66 -23.49 -6.26
CA PHE A 340 -2.95 -22.40 -5.62
C PHE A 340 -3.84 -21.66 -4.60
N GLN A 341 -3.24 -21.31 -3.49
CA GLN A 341 -3.83 -20.43 -2.48
C GLN A 341 -2.80 -19.44 -1.96
N LEU A 342 -3.22 -18.19 -1.79
CA LEU A 342 -2.44 -17.15 -1.14
C LEU A 342 -3.25 -16.55 0.01
N PHE A 343 -2.63 -16.46 1.17
CA PHE A 343 -3.12 -15.69 2.32
C PHE A 343 -2.15 -14.58 2.66
N VAL A 344 -2.70 -13.40 2.98
CA VAL A 344 -1.96 -12.35 3.66
C VAL A 344 -2.26 -12.46 5.15
N VAL A 345 -1.23 -12.74 5.96
CA VAL A 345 -1.36 -13.01 7.39
C VAL A 345 -1.02 -11.75 8.17
N ASN A 346 -2.04 -11.17 8.79
CA ASN A 346 -1.85 -9.97 9.63
C ASN A 346 -1.24 -10.35 10.99
N LEU A 347 -0.30 -9.53 11.44
CA LEU A 347 0.43 -9.71 12.69
C LEU A 347 0.20 -8.54 13.64
N PHE A 348 0.16 -8.82 14.95
CA PHE A 348 0.21 -7.86 16.06
C PHE A 348 -0.97 -6.89 16.18
N GLU A 349 -2.01 -7.03 15.38
CA GLU A 349 -3.12 -6.08 15.34
C GLU A 349 -4.45 -6.76 15.70
N PRO A 350 -5.32 -6.09 16.49
CA PRO A 350 -6.66 -6.61 16.79
C PRO A 350 -7.50 -6.78 15.52
N GLN A 351 -8.31 -7.82 15.47
CA GLN A 351 -9.18 -8.14 14.34
C GLN A 351 -10.05 -6.95 13.89
N ALA A 352 -10.54 -6.14 14.83
CA ALA A 352 -11.38 -4.98 14.54
C ALA A 352 -10.64 -3.94 13.69
N GLU A 353 -9.36 -3.66 13.98
CA GLU A 353 -8.54 -2.71 13.24
C GLU A 353 -8.27 -3.20 11.82
N VAL A 354 -7.97 -4.49 11.66
CA VAL A 354 -7.74 -5.11 10.35
C VAL A 354 -9.00 -5.09 9.48
N LYS A 355 -10.20 -5.33 10.07
CA LYS A 355 -11.48 -5.23 9.38
C LYS A 355 -11.72 -3.82 8.83
N VAL A 356 -11.50 -2.79 9.66
CA VAL A 356 -11.66 -1.38 9.24
C VAL A 356 -10.68 -1.03 8.14
N PHE A 357 -9.42 -1.47 8.26
CA PHE A 357 -8.43 -1.25 7.21
C PHE A 357 -8.87 -1.89 5.87
N ALA A 358 -9.30 -3.16 5.90
CA ALA A 358 -9.75 -3.88 4.71
C ALA A 358 -11.00 -3.26 4.06
N ALA A 359 -11.92 -2.69 4.86
CA ALA A 359 -13.09 -1.99 4.37
C ALA A 359 -12.75 -0.66 3.68
N ARG A 360 -11.78 0.09 4.21
CA ARG A 360 -11.33 1.38 3.65
C ARG A 360 -10.42 1.24 2.44
N LYS A 361 -9.55 0.26 2.48
CA LYS A 361 -8.63 -0.09 1.38
C LYS A 361 -9.01 -1.48 0.90
N PRO A 362 -9.85 -1.61 -0.14
CA PRO A 362 -10.35 -2.91 -0.56
C PRO A 362 -9.19 -3.84 -0.91
N VAL A 363 -8.90 -4.75 0.00
CA VAL A 363 -7.93 -5.84 -0.17
C VAL A 363 -8.69 -7.01 -0.77
N LYS A 364 -8.33 -7.41 -1.99
CA LYS A 364 -8.97 -8.54 -2.69
C LYS A 364 -8.35 -9.90 -2.34
N LEU A 365 -7.38 -9.89 -1.43
CA LEU A 365 -6.69 -11.09 -0.95
C LEU A 365 -7.39 -11.63 0.30
N GLU A 366 -7.32 -12.94 0.47
CA GLU A 366 -7.85 -13.59 1.67
C GLU A 366 -6.92 -13.29 2.87
N ILE A 367 -7.49 -12.73 3.94
CA ILE A 367 -6.75 -12.28 5.13
C ILE A 367 -6.89 -13.33 6.23
N LEU A 368 -5.75 -13.76 6.77
CA LEU A 368 -5.67 -14.50 8.04
C LEU A 368 -4.99 -13.64 9.10
N GLN A 369 -5.11 -14.03 10.35
CA GLN A 369 -4.50 -13.35 11.50
C GLN A 369 -3.68 -14.29 12.36
N ASP A 370 -2.52 -13.81 12.80
CA ASP A 370 -1.67 -14.37 13.84
C ASP A 370 -1.25 -13.24 14.78
N GLU A 371 -2.23 -12.72 15.55
CA GLU A 371 -2.05 -11.54 16.43
C GLU A 371 -0.87 -11.70 17.38
N GLU A 372 -0.63 -12.90 17.89
CA GLU A 372 0.46 -13.18 18.80
C GLU A 372 1.75 -13.63 18.10
N ASN A 373 1.75 -13.70 16.75
CA ASN A 373 2.91 -14.11 15.93
C ASN A 373 3.51 -15.49 16.36
N LYS A 374 2.63 -16.44 16.66
CA LYS A 374 3.03 -17.76 17.19
C LYS A 374 3.32 -18.79 16.11
N ALA A 375 2.78 -18.63 14.90
CA ALA A 375 2.92 -19.62 13.84
C ALA A 375 4.36 -19.73 13.33
N TYR A 376 4.99 -18.60 13.05
CA TYR A 376 6.32 -18.54 12.41
C TYR A 376 7.29 -17.59 13.09
N ALA A 377 6.98 -16.97 14.22
CA ALA A 377 7.83 -16.00 14.93
C ALA A 377 8.48 -14.98 13.97
N VAL A 378 7.67 -14.34 13.13
CA VAL A 378 8.12 -13.39 12.09
C VAL A 378 8.68 -12.13 12.74
N THR A 379 9.89 -11.73 12.36
CA THR A 379 10.60 -10.56 12.93
C THR A 379 10.73 -9.39 11.95
N ALA A 380 10.39 -9.60 10.68
CA ALA A 380 10.44 -8.58 9.64
C ALA A 380 9.27 -8.72 8.68
N THR A 381 8.62 -7.61 8.32
CA THR A 381 7.53 -7.57 7.33
C THR A 381 7.87 -6.61 6.18
N PRO A 382 7.44 -6.90 4.95
CA PRO A 382 6.79 -8.13 4.51
C PRO A 382 7.75 -9.32 4.49
N THR A 383 7.27 -10.47 4.92
CA THR A 383 7.96 -11.76 4.74
C THR A 383 6.98 -12.73 4.12
N LYS A 384 7.38 -13.40 3.03
CA LYS A 384 6.56 -14.42 2.38
C LYS A 384 7.25 -15.78 2.42
N ILE A 385 6.43 -16.82 2.58
CA ILE A 385 6.84 -18.22 2.57
C ILE A 385 5.96 -18.96 1.56
N ILE A 386 6.59 -19.76 0.69
CA ILE A 386 5.91 -20.56 -0.32
C ILE A 386 6.11 -22.03 -0.01
N PHE A 387 5.00 -22.76 0.04
CA PHE A 387 4.95 -24.19 0.32
C PHE A 387 4.56 -24.96 -0.96
N ASP A 388 5.18 -26.13 -1.14
CA ASP A 388 4.75 -27.08 -2.16
C ASP A 388 3.47 -27.83 -1.74
N PRO A 389 2.86 -28.64 -2.65
CA PRO A 389 1.68 -29.43 -2.32
C PRO A 389 1.83 -30.43 -1.16
N MET A 390 3.04 -30.74 -0.77
CA MET A 390 3.34 -31.61 0.39
C MET A 390 3.53 -30.84 1.69
N GLY A 391 3.46 -29.50 1.66
CA GLY A 391 3.66 -28.62 2.80
C GLY A 391 5.11 -28.31 3.14
N ASN A 392 6.05 -28.58 2.24
CA ASN A 392 7.46 -28.22 2.42
C ASN A 392 7.71 -26.77 1.97
N ILE A 393 8.54 -26.03 2.71
CA ILE A 393 8.95 -24.67 2.33
C ILE A 393 9.90 -24.74 1.13
N ARG A 394 9.52 -24.14 0.01
CA ARG A 394 10.31 -24.11 -1.23
C ARG A 394 10.92 -22.74 -1.51
N PHE A 395 10.30 -21.69 -1.03
CA PHE A 395 10.84 -20.33 -1.09
C PHE A 395 10.52 -19.55 0.17
N PHE A 396 11.37 -18.60 0.46
CA PHE A 396 11.05 -17.50 1.35
C PHE A 396 11.71 -16.20 0.85
N SER A 397 11.13 -15.07 1.15
CA SER A 397 11.74 -13.78 0.86
C SER A 397 11.16 -12.69 1.75
N SER A 398 11.97 -11.68 2.06
CA SER A 398 11.54 -10.50 2.80
C SER A 398 11.69 -9.23 1.95
N GLY A 399 10.92 -8.20 2.29
CA GLY A 399 10.90 -6.91 1.59
C GLY A 399 10.01 -6.90 0.35
N TYR A 400 9.68 -5.67 -0.10
CA TYR A 400 8.92 -5.38 -1.32
C TYR A 400 9.86 -5.26 -2.52
N ALA A 401 9.46 -5.75 -3.68
CA ALA A 401 10.32 -5.78 -4.87
C ALA A 401 10.48 -4.41 -5.57
N GLY A 402 9.75 -3.38 -5.15
CA GLY A 402 9.88 -2.00 -5.62
C GLY A 402 8.90 -1.55 -6.69
N SER A 403 8.18 -2.47 -7.33
CA SER A 403 7.05 -2.15 -8.20
C SER A 403 6.01 -3.27 -8.22
N THR A 404 4.80 -2.95 -8.65
CA THR A 404 3.70 -3.92 -8.81
C THR A 404 4.11 -5.06 -9.75
N ASP A 405 4.75 -4.77 -10.89
CA ASP A 405 5.13 -5.81 -11.85
C ASP A 405 6.35 -6.63 -11.39
N ARG A 406 7.30 -6.03 -10.66
CA ARG A 406 8.39 -6.78 -10.03
C ARG A 406 7.88 -7.78 -9.00
N GLU A 407 6.92 -7.36 -8.17
CA GLU A 407 6.32 -8.23 -7.16
C GLU A 407 5.52 -9.37 -7.82
N TYR A 408 4.76 -9.03 -8.86
CA TYR A 408 4.03 -10.01 -9.66
C TYR A 408 4.96 -11.06 -10.29
N TYR A 409 6.01 -10.65 -11.03
CA TYR A 409 6.91 -11.60 -11.67
C TYR A 409 7.72 -12.43 -10.68
N LYS A 410 8.13 -11.83 -9.57
CA LYS A 410 8.85 -12.54 -8.51
C LYS A 410 8.00 -13.67 -7.94
N LEU A 411 6.76 -13.37 -7.52
CA LEU A 411 5.87 -14.37 -6.94
C LEU A 411 5.44 -15.42 -8.00
N LYS A 412 5.10 -15.00 -9.22
CA LYS A 412 4.77 -15.91 -10.32
C LYS A 412 5.91 -16.90 -10.60
N ALA A 413 7.15 -16.42 -10.65
CA ALA A 413 8.30 -17.30 -10.85
C ALA A 413 8.44 -18.31 -9.70
N MET A 414 8.25 -17.91 -8.44
CA MET A 414 8.29 -18.83 -7.30
C MET A 414 7.21 -19.93 -7.43
N VAL A 415 6.00 -19.56 -7.83
CA VAL A 415 4.89 -20.52 -8.02
C VAL A 415 5.18 -21.50 -9.17
N GLU A 416 5.61 -21.00 -10.34
CA GLU A 416 5.89 -21.83 -11.51
C GLU A 416 7.07 -22.79 -11.26
N ILE A 417 8.16 -22.32 -10.62
CA ILE A 417 9.28 -23.19 -10.29
C ILE A 417 8.85 -24.28 -9.29
N THR A 418 8.04 -23.90 -8.27
CA THR A 418 7.50 -24.88 -7.33
C THR A 418 6.64 -25.92 -8.06
N LYS A 419 5.79 -25.48 -8.99
CA LYS A 419 4.94 -26.38 -9.79
C LYS A 419 5.76 -27.37 -10.64
N HIS A 420 6.78 -26.87 -11.35
CA HIS A 420 7.60 -27.70 -12.24
C HIS A 420 8.48 -28.69 -11.52
N ARG A 421 8.97 -28.35 -10.32
CA ARG A 421 9.86 -29.25 -9.54
C ARG A 421 9.12 -30.29 -8.70
N ASN A 422 7.78 -30.21 -8.64
CA ASN A 422 6.94 -31.18 -7.94
C ASN A 422 6.10 -32.04 -8.91
N GLN A 423 6.31 -31.92 -10.22
CA GLN A 423 5.82 -32.82 -11.26
C GLN A 423 6.86 -33.91 -11.55
#